data_3654fff4e042be2e65e33c6e99695e03
#
_entry.id   3654fff4e042be2e65e33c6e99695e03
#
_cell.length_a   1.000
_cell.length_b   1.000
_cell.length_c   1.000
_cell.angle_alpha   90.00
_cell.angle_beta   90.00
_cell.angle_gamma   90.00
#
_symmetry.space_group_name_H-M   'P 1'
#
loop_
_entity.id
_entity.type
_entity.pdbx_description
1 polymer ?
#
loop_
_entity_poly.entity_id
_entity_poly.type
_entity_poly.pdbx_seq_one_letter_code
_entity_poly.pdbx_strand_id
1 'polypeptide(L)'
;MAYLHNDREQFKDAIYLAYDQTGIMVQAIEKDYYVTMLLKILSEKIPYIVFKGGTSLSKCHKVIKRFSEDIDITIDTTLSQGQKKKVKQAIVDSADELGMVIENLEDTRSRRDYNRYVIAYDSVIPMESAALKSAVLLETSYTAVSFPTVLLPVHSYIGEMMEKEAPDAISDFMLTPFEMKVQGIDRTLADKVFAVCDYYLEGKVTKHSRHLYDIYKLLPLVPQNEDFKELVHEVREVRSHSSICPSAAAEVDTAIAP
;
A
#
# COMPACT_ATOMS: atom_id res chain seq x y z
N MET A 1 24.37 -11.37 -3.58
CA MET A 1 22.90 -11.21 -3.68
C MET A 1 22.63 -10.14 -4.73
N ALA A 2 21.78 -10.41 -5.68
CA ALA A 2 21.40 -9.48 -6.74
C ALA A 2 19.86 -9.42 -6.81
N TYR A 3 19.31 -8.27 -7.23
CA TYR A 3 17.87 -8.23 -7.52
C TYR A 3 17.58 -9.01 -8.81
N LEU A 4 16.47 -9.74 -8.81
CA LEU A 4 16.09 -10.59 -9.95
C LEU A 4 15.93 -9.77 -11.25
N HIS A 5 15.44 -8.53 -11.17
CA HIS A 5 15.26 -7.64 -12.32
C HIS A 5 16.57 -7.16 -12.97
N ASN A 6 17.73 -7.40 -12.34
CA ASN A 6 19.03 -7.11 -12.94
C ASN A 6 19.35 -8.07 -14.09
N ASP A 7 18.75 -9.27 -14.10
CA ASP A 7 18.75 -10.18 -15.24
C ASP A 7 17.37 -10.17 -15.91
N ARG A 8 17.25 -9.41 -17.00
CA ARG A 8 15.96 -9.16 -17.66
C ARG A 8 15.28 -10.43 -18.17
N GLU A 9 16.05 -11.41 -18.68
CA GLU A 9 15.50 -12.66 -19.20
C GLU A 9 15.02 -13.55 -18.06
N GLN A 10 15.81 -13.76 -17.01
CA GLN A 10 15.38 -14.51 -15.83
C GLN A 10 14.16 -13.87 -15.15
N PHE A 11 14.12 -12.55 -15.06
CA PHE A 11 12.99 -11.84 -14.47
C PHE A 11 11.72 -12.03 -15.29
N LYS A 12 11.81 -11.94 -16.61
CA LYS A 12 10.71 -12.18 -17.52
C LYS A 12 10.19 -13.61 -17.42
N ASP A 13 11.08 -14.60 -17.40
CA ASP A 13 10.73 -16.00 -17.25
C ASP A 13 10.02 -16.27 -15.92
N ALA A 14 10.51 -15.70 -14.81
CA ALA A 14 9.88 -15.81 -13.50
C ALA A 14 8.47 -15.21 -13.46
N ILE A 15 8.25 -14.09 -14.18
CA ILE A 15 6.91 -13.47 -14.30
C ILE A 15 5.94 -14.44 -15.03
N TYR A 16 6.37 -15.03 -16.14
CA TYR A 16 5.52 -15.95 -16.89
C TYR A 16 5.25 -17.25 -16.12
N LEU A 17 6.23 -17.80 -15.42
CA LEU A 17 6.02 -18.95 -14.53
C LEU A 17 5.02 -18.63 -13.41
N ALA A 18 5.11 -17.45 -12.80
CA ALA A 18 4.14 -17.03 -11.80
C ALA A 18 2.74 -16.82 -12.40
N TYR A 19 2.63 -16.34 -13.65
CA TYR A 19 1.37 -16.26 -14.38
C TYR A 19 0.75 -17.63 -14.59
N ASP A 20 1.52 -18.62 -15.07
CA ASP A 20 1.05 -19.96 -15.32
C ASP A 20 0.49 -20.65 -14.06
N GLN A 21 1.05 -20.35 -12.90
CA GLN A 21 0.59 -20.89 -11.62
C GLN A 21 -0.62 -20.15 -11.03
N THR A 22 -0.71 -18.83 -11.22
CA THR A 22 -1.68 -18.00 -10.51
C THR A 22 -2.83 -17.50 -11.38
N GLY A 23 -2.63 -17.41 -12.69
CA GLY A 23 -3.53 -16.75 -13.63
C GLY A 23 -3.59 -15.22 -13.49
N ILE A 24 -2.70 -14.64 -12.67
CA ILE A 24 -2.61 -13.19 -12.46
C ILE A 24 -1.89 -12.58 -13.67
N MET A 25 -2.42 -11.48 -14.23
CA MET A 25 -1.81 -10.80 -15.39
C MET A 25 -0.32 -10.52 -15.17
N VAL A 26 0.49 -10.77 -16.19
CA VAL A 26 1.96 -10.59 -16.15
C VAL A 26 2.39 -9.19 -15.71
N GLN A 27 1.67 -8.14 -16.16
CA GLN A 27 1.94 -6.75 -15.75
C GLN A 27 1.66 -6.52 -14.26
N ALA A 28 0.66 -7.22 -13.70
CA ALA A 28 0.34 -7.14 -12.28
C ALA A 28 1.40 -7.88 -11.42
N ILE A 29 1.91 -9.01 -11.91
CA ILE A 29 3.00 -9.75 -11.27
C ILE A 29 4.29 -8.94 -11.26
N GLU A 30 4.65 -8.33 -12.40
CA GLU A 30 5.82 -7.46 -12.50
C GLU A 30 5.72 -6.29 -11.51
N LYS A 31 4.60 -5.59 -11.50
CA LYS A 31 4.37 -4.48 -10.60
C LYS A 31 4.39 -4.89 -9.13
N ASP A 32 3.78 -6.03 -8.79
CA ASP A 32 3.80 -6.62 -7.45
C ASP A 32 5.22 -6.89 -6.95
N TYR A 33 6.11 -7.34 -7.84
CA TYR A 33 7.52 -7.53 -7.53
C TYR A 33 8.17 -6.19 -7.11
N TYR A 34 8.04 -5.12 -7.91
CA TYR A 34 8.62 -3.82 -7.58
C TYR A 34 8.00 -3.20 -6.33
N VAL A 35 6.68 -3.33 -6.14
CA VAL A 35 6.00 -2.94 -4.90
C VAL A 35 6.61 -3.65 -3.70
N THR A 36 6.85 -4.96 -3.80
CA THR A 36 7.41 -5.75 -2.69
C THR A 36 8.85 -5.38 -2.39
N MET A 37 9.70 -5.23 -3.42
CA MET A 37 11.10 -4.85 -3.23
C MET A 37 11.22 -3.45 -2.62
N LEU A 38 10.41 -2.51 -3.09
CA LEU A 38 10.39 -1.14 -2.54
C LEU A 38 9.95 -1.13 -1.07
N LEU A 39 8.89 -1.88 -0.71
CA LEU A 39 8.44 -2.04 0.68
C LEU A 39 9.52 -2.67 1.57
N LYS A 40 10.25 -3.68 1.07
CA LYS A 40 11.34 -4.34 1.80
C LYS A 40 12.42 -3.35 2.20
N ILE A 41 12.97 -2.63 1.22
CA ILE A 41 14.03 -1.65 1.46
C ILE A 41 13.54 -0.51 2.37
N LEU A 42 12.31 -0.03 2.15
CA LEU A 42 11.72 1.02 2.99
C LEU A 42 11.53 0.57 4.43
N SER A 43 11.08 -0.66 4.68
CA SER A 43 10.90 -1.21 6.03
C SER A 43 12.21 -1.33 6.80
N GLU A 44 13.30 -1.63 6.11
CA GLU A 44 14.66 -1.71 6.67
C GLU A 44 15.22 -0.31 7.00
N LYS A 45 15.03 0.67 6.07
CA LYS A 45 15.54 2.05 6.23
C LYS A 45 14.70 2.87 7.21
N ILE A 46 13.40 2.57 7.36
CA ILE A 46 12.44 3.33 8.15
C ILE A 46 11.57 2.38 9.00
N PRO A 47 12.08 1.85 10.13
CA PRO A 47 11.39 0.79 10.90
C PRO A 47 10.08 1.23 11.58
N TYR A 48 9.73 2.51 11.52
CA TYR A 48 8.51 3.08 12.07
C TYR A 48 7.42 3.36 11.02
N ILE A 49 7.58 2.88 9.77
CA ILE A 49 6.52 2.95 8.78
C ILE A 49 5.47 1.88 9.03
N VAL A 50 4.23 2.23 8.69
CA VAL A 50 3.07 1.34 8.71
C VAL A 50 2.48 1.27 7.31
N PHE A 51 2.39 0.06 6.77
CA PHE A 51 1.76 -0.20 5.48
C PHE A 51 0.25 -0.27 5.65
N LYS A 52 -0.50 0.40 4.79
CA LYS A 52 -1.97 0.47 4.86
C LYS A 52 -2.61 0.40 3.48
N GLY A 53 -3.92 0.67 3.43
CA GLY A 53 -4.67 0.78 2.19
C GLY A 53 -5.06 -0.54 1.54
N GLY A 54 -5.48 -0.47 0.29
CA GLY A 54 -5.97 -1.64 -0.45
C GLY A 54 -4.89 -2.69 -0.69
N THR A 55 -3.66 -2.27 -0.95
CA THR A 55 -2.56 -3.19 -1.24
C THR A 55 -2.13 -3.97 0.01
N SER A 56 -2.22 -3.39 1.20
CA SER A 56 -1.99 -4.14 2.43
C SER A 56 -3.06 -5.20 2.68
N LEU A 57 -4.32 -4.93 2.30
CA LEU A 57 -5.41 -5.90 2.40
C LEU A 57 -5.24 -7.10 1.46
N SER A 58 -4.74 -6.88 0.25
CA SER A 58 -4.48 -7.97 -0.71
C SER A 58 -3.19 -8.71 -0.41
N LYS A 59 -2.11 -7.99 -0.12
CA LYS A 59 -0.75 -8.53 0.00
C LYS A 59 -0.46 -9.16 1.37
N CYS A 60 -0.85 -8.52 2.45
CA CYS A 60 -0.54 -8.94 3.82
C CYS A 60 -1.71 -9.66 4.49
N HIS A 61 -2.88 -9.02 4.55
CA HIS A 61 -4.07 -9.62 5.18
C HIS A 61 -4.73 -10.73 4.34
N LYS A 62 -4.49 -10.77 3.02
CA LYS A 62 -5.08 -11.75 2.08
C LYS A 62 -6.62 -11.77 2.07
N VAL A 63 -7.27 -10.65 2.42
CA VAL A 63 -8.75 -10.57 2.58
C VAL A 63 -9.47 -10.11 1.32
N ILE A 64 -8.78 -9.48 0.38
CA ILE A 64 -9.34 -9.06 -0.91
C ILE A 64 -8.61 -9.72 -2.07
N LYS A 65 -9.36 -10.01 -3.15
CA LYS A 65 -8.81 -10.65 -4.36
C LYS A 65 -8.69 -9.71 -5.55
N ARG A 66 -9.08 -8.42 -5.38
CA ARG A 66 -8.86 -7.43 -6.42
C ARG A 66 -7.41 -6.98 -6.44
N PHE A 67 -6.90 -6.68 -7.62
CA PHE A 67 -5.59 -6.06 -7.75
C PHE A 67 -5.59 -4.66 -7.11
N SER A 68 -4.55 -4.37 -6.37
CA SER A 68 -4.26 -3.06 -5.80
C SER A 68 -2.76 -2.80 -5.97
N GLU A 69 -2.42 -1.62 -6.43
CA GLU A 69 -1.09 -1.31 -6.99
C GLU A 69 -0.38 -0.15 -6.28
N ASP A 70 -1.12 0.59 -5.45
CA ASP A 70 -0.59 1.75 -4.75
C ASP A 70 0.02 1.31 -3.41
N ILE A 71 1.14 1.93 -3.04
CA ILE A 71 1.73 1.78 -1.71
C ILE A 71 1.27 2.94 -0.86
N ASP A 72 0.42 2.68 0.11
CA ASP A 72 0.03 3.66 1.13
C ASP A 72 0.84 3.42 2.40
N ILE A 73 1.69 4.34 2.79
CA ILE A 73 2.41 4.28 4.06
C ILE A 73 2.07 5.45 4.96
N THR A 74 2.05 5.17 6.24
CA THR A 74 1.98 6.17 7.30
C THR A 74 3.06 5.87 8.34
N ILE A 75 3.04 6.59 9.43
CA ILE A 75 4.07 6.53 10.47
C ILE A 75 3.39 6.25 11.80
N ASP A 76 4.00 5.44 12.64
CA ASP A 76 3.48 5.10 13.98
C ASP A 76 3.89 6.09 15.08
N THR A 77 4.53 7.20 14.71
CA THR A 77 5.03 8.22 15.66
C THR A 77 4.99 9.61 15.06
N THR A 78 5.08 10.62 15.89
CA THR A 78 5.19 12.01 15.43
C THR A 78 6.61 12.30 14.94
N LEU A 79 6.74 12.83 13.72
CA LEU A 79 8.03 13.13 13.10
C LEU A 79 8.42 14.60 13.22
N SER A 80 9.66 14.85 13.62
CA SER A 80 10.32 16.14 13.42
C SER A 80 10.58 16.41 11.94
N GLN A 81 10.82 17.68 11.58
CA GLN A 81 11.16 18.05 10.20
C GLN A 81 12.43 17.36 9.68
N GLY A 82 13.40 17.10 10.57
CA GLY A 82 14.61 16.35 10.24
C GLY A 82 14.30 14.90 9.89
N GLN A 83 13.40 14.26 10.63
CA GLN A 83 12.95 12.89 10.37
C GLN A 83 12.12 12.80 9.07
N LYS A 84 11.23 13.77 8.80
CA LYS A 84 10.51 13.86 7.52
C LYS A 84 11.46 13.97 6.32
N LYS A 85 12.58 14.70 6.45
CA LYS A 85 13.63 14.75 5.42
C LYS A 85 14.30 13.39 5.23
N LYS A 86 14.59 12.65 6.32
CA LYS A 86 15.16 11.30 6.26
C LYS A 86 14.21 10.33 5.58
N VAL A 87 12.91 10.41 5.84
CA VAL A 87 11.90 9.58 5.13
C VAL A 87 11.93 9.87 3.64
N LYS A 88 11.91 11.15 3.22
CA LYS A 88 12.01 11.49 1.80
C LYS A 88 13.31 10.96 1.18
N GLN A 89 14.45 11.13 1.86
CA GLN A 89 15.74 10.64 1.35
C GLN A 89 15.74 9.12 1.23
N ALA A 90 15.21 8.40 2.23
CA ALA A 90 15.11 6.95 2.17
C ALA A 90 14.24 6.45 1.00
N ILE A 91 13.17 7.19 0.64
CA ILE A 91 12.35 6.87 -0.55
C ILE A 91 13.19 7.04 -1.83
N VAL A 92 13.95 8.14 -1.95
CA VAL A 92 14.83 8.38 -3.10
C VAL A 92 15.89 7.28 -3.20
N ASP A 93 16.61 7.01 -2.10
CA ASP A 93 17.67 6.01 -2.06
C ASP A 93 17.14 4.60 -2.36
N SER A 94 15.89 4.30 -1.97
CA SER A 94 15.26 2.99 -2.24
C SER A 94 14.86 2.85 -3.71
N ALA A 95 14.39 3.92 -4.33
CA ALA A 95 14.11 3.93 -5.76
C ALA A 95 15.40 3.76 -6.57
N ASP A 96 16.44 4.52 -6.24
CA ASP A 96 17.75 4.44 -6.90
C ASP A 96 18.37 3.04 -6.77
N GLU A 97 18.28 2.43 -5.59
CA GLU A 97 18.79 1.07 -5.33
C GLU A 97 18.12 0.00 -6.22
N LEU A 98 16.86 0.21 -6.57
CA LEU A 98 16.09 -0.67 -7.48
C LEU A 98 16.18 -0.25 -8.95
N GLY A 99 17.00 0.75 -9.30
CA GLY A 99 17.06 1.28 -10.67
C GLY A 99 15.78 1.95 -11.14
N MET A 100 14.92 2.39 -10.19
CA MET A 100 13.67 3.08 -10.47
C MET A 100 13.86 4.60 -10.48
N VAL A 101 12.99 5.31 -11.19
CA VAL A 101 13.05 6.77 -11.34
C VAL A 101 11.80 7.43 -10.75
N ILE A 102 11.98 8.41 -9.87
CA ILE A 102 10.87 9.21 -9.34
C ILE A 102 10.55 10.34 -10.33
N GLU A 103 9.47 10.20 -11.09
CA GLU A 103 9.11 11.14 -12.18
C GLU A 103 8.71 12.53 -11.68
N ASN A 104 8.17 12.63 -10.46
CA ASN A 104 7.62 13.85 -9.89
C ASN A 104 8.35 14.32 -8.62
N LEU A 105 9.65 14.05 -8.50
CA LEU A 105 10.43 14.37 -7.30
C LEU A 105 10.35 15.87 -6.93
N GLU A 106 10.31 16.74 -7.94
CA GLU A 106 10.22 18.20 -7.78
C GLU A 106 8.89 18.67 -7.15
N ASP A 107 7.82 17.88 -7.29
CA ASP A 107 6.50 18.18 -6.72
C ASP A 107 6.39 17.77 -5.25
N THR A 108 7.31 16.92 -4.76
CA THR A 108 7.29 16.40 -3.40
C THR A 108 8.06 17.31 -2.43
N ARG A 109 7.54 17.47 -1.22
CA ARG A 109 8.16 18.32 -0.18
C ARG A 109 8.16 17.59 1.16
N SER A 110 9.33 17.40 1.76
CA SER A 110 9.46 16.74 3.07
C SER A 110 8.68 17.40 4.21
N ARG A 111 8.40 18.70 4.10
CA ARG A 111 7.62 19.45 5.11
C ARG A 111 6.10 19.21 5.03
N ARG A 112 5.59 18.66 3.91
CA ARG A 112 4.16 18.35 3.76
C ARG A 112 3.84 17.09 4.53
N ASP A 113 2.63 17.03 5.06
CA ASP A 113 2.11 15.85 5.75
C ASP A 113 1.65 14.75 4.78
N TYR A 114 1.39 15.11 3.53
CA TYR A 114 1.06 14.20 2.46
C TYR A 114 1.95 14.44 1.24
N ASN A 115 2.50 13.36 0.69
CA ASN A 115 3.17 13.36 -0.61
C ASN A 115 2.77 12.11 -1.38
N ARG A 116 2.76 12.25 -2.72
CA ARG A 116 2.57 11.17 -3.68
C ARG A 116 3.77 11.13 -4.60
N TYR A 117 4.42 9.98 -4.67
CA TYR A 117 5.56 9.71 -5.54
C TYR A 117 5.11 8.81 -6.68
N VAL A 118 5.48 9.15 -7.91
CA VAL A 118 5.33 8.31 -9.10
C VAL A 118 6.70 7.73 -9.40
N ILE A 119 6.88 6.44 -9.12
CA ILE A 119 8.18 5.75 -9.16
C ILE A 119 8.16 4.78 -10.33
N ALA A 120 8.72 5.19 -11.47
CA ALA A 120 8.76 4.42 -12.70
C ALA A 120 9.85 3.35 -12.67
N TYR A 121 9.58 2.19 -13.27
CA TYR A 121 10.53 1.10 -13.46
C TYR A 121 10.63 0.72 -14.95
N ASP A 122 11.77 0.14 -15.35
CA ASP A 122 11.98 -0.35 -16.71
C ASP A 122 11.34 -1.74 -16.88
N SER A 123 10.16 -1.78 -17.47
CA SER A 123 9.38 -2.99 -17.65
C SER A 123 10.04 -3.96 -18.62
N VAL A 124 9.99 -5.26 -18.30
CA VAL A 124 10.38 -6.36 -19.20
C VAL A 124 9.17 -6.94 -19.95
N ILE A 125 7.96 -6.52 -19.58
CA ILE A 125 6.70 -6.98 -20.17
C ILE A 125 6.17 -5.93 -21.14
N PRO A 126 5.83 -6.32 -22.39
CA PRO A 126 5.23 -5.39 -23.35
C PRO A 126 3.94 -4.76 -22.82
N MET A 127 3.81 -3.45 -22.98
CA MET A 127 2.58 -2.74 -22.62
C MET A 127 1.52 -2.95 -23.68
N GLU A 128 0.65 -3.92 -23.49
CA GLU A 128 -0.48 -4.18 -24.39
C GLU A 128 -1.70 -3.28 -24.13
N SER A 129 -1.75 -2.60 -22.99
CA SER A 129 -2.84 -1.68 -22.65
C SER A 129 -2.34 -0.49 -21.84
N ALA A 130 -2.95 0.69 -22.07
CA ALA A 130 -2.70 1.90 -21.28
C ALA A 130 -3.24 1.83 -19.83
N ALA A 131 -3.80 0.69 -19.42
CA ALA A 131 -4.49 0.55 -18.14
C ALA A 131 -3.53 0.40 -16.93
N LEU A 132 -2.35 -0.20 -17.14
CA LEU A 132 -1.33 -0.36 -16.09
C LEU A 132 -0.05 0.34 -16.53
N LYS A 133 0.29 1.42 -15.85
CA LYS A 133 1.59 2.11 -16.06
C LYS A 133 2.70 1.33 -15.38
N SER A 134 3.90 1.31 -15.99
CA SER A 134 5.14 0.78 -15.41
C SER A 134 5.68 1.73 -14.32
N ALA A 135 4.85 2.03 -13.35
CA ALA A 135 5.17 2.88 -12.21
C ALA A 135 4.41 2.44 -10.96
N VAL A 136 5.08 2.50 -9.82
CA VAL A 136 4.50 2.33 -8.49
C VAL A 136 4.09 3.71 -7.97
N LEU A 137 2.87 3.84 -7.46
CA LEU A 137 2.43 5.01 -6.75
C LEU A 137 2.68 4.80 -5.26
N LEU A 138 3.54 5.62 -4.67
CA LEU A 138 3.81 5.62 -3.23
C LEU A 138 3.20 6.86 -2.61
N GLU A 139 2.24 6.67 -1.71
CA GLU A 139 1.62 7.74 -0.94
C GLU A 139 2.12 7.71 0.50
N THR A 140 2.53 8.86 1.02
CA THR A 140 2.96 9.02 2.40
C THR A 140 2.04 9.97 3.13
N SER A 141 1.62 9.61 4.36
CA SER A 141 0.80 10.47 5.23
C SER A 141 1.36 10.46 6.65
N TYR A 142 1.58 11.64 7.22
CA TYR A 142 2.16 11.81 8.56
C TYR A 142 1.17 12.37 9.59
N THR A 143 -0.08 12.60 9.21
CA THR A 143 -1.10 13.22 10.06
C THR A 143 -1.93 12.23 10.86
N ALA A 144 -1.95 10.97 10.45
CA ALA A 144 -2.77 9.96 11.09
C ALA A 144 -1.90 8.82 11.58
N VAL A 145 -1.86 8.64 12.88
CA VAL A 145 -1.30 7.43 13.49
C VAL A 145 -2.25 6.27 13.18
N SER A 146 -1.74 5.20 12.60
CA SER A 146 -2.53 4.04 12.17
C SER A 146 -2.47 2.94 13.23
N PHE A 147 -3.22 3.10 14.31
CA PHE A 147 -3.42 2.06 15.32
C PHE A 147 -4.84 1.49 15.25
N PRO A 148 -5.04 0.21 15.56
CA PRO A 148 -4.00 -0.80 15.87
C PRO A 148 -3.20 -1.22 14.65
N THR A 149 -1.97 -1.72 14.88
CA THR A 149 -1.09 -2.31 13.87
C THR A 149 -0.78 -3.77 14.21
N VAL A 150 -0.50 -4.57 13.19
CA VAL A 150 -0.06 -5.95 13.31
C VAL A 150 1.22 -6.18 12.51
N LEU A 151 2.08 -7.11 12.95
CA LEU A 151 3.21 -7.57 12.13
C LEU A 151 2.72 -8.67 11.20
N LEU A 152 2.90 -8.50 9.91
CA LEU A 152 2.49 -9.47 8.89
C LEU A 152 3.60 -9.67 7.86
N PRO A 153 3.70 -10.89 7.31
CA PRO A 153 4.62 -11.18 6.23
C PRO A 153 4.21 -10.47 4.94
N VAL A 154 5.22 -9.98 4.22
CA VAL A 154 5.09 -9.41 2.88
C VAL A 154 5.88 -10.29 1.93
N HIS A 155 5.22 -10.75 0.87
CA HIS A 155 5.82 -11.61 -0.13
C HIS A 155 5.35 -11.19 -1.54
N SER A 156 6.20 -11.32 -2.55
CA SER A 156 5.79 -11.12 -3.95
C SER A 156 5.20 -12.40 -4.54
N TYR A 157 4.38 -12.29 -5.57
CA TYR A 157 3.89 -13.48 -6.29
C TYR A 157 5.02 -14.34 -6.87
N ILE A 158 6.08 -13.71 -7.37
CA ILE A 158 7.30 -14.41 -7.82
C ILE A 158 7.96 -15.12 -6.64
N GLY A 159 8.08 -14.47 -5.49
CA GLY A 159 8.65 -15.08 -4.29
C GLY A 159 7.82 -16.27 -3.80
N GLU A 160 6.48 -16.14 -3.74
CA GLU A 160 5.57 -17.25 -3.37
C GLU A 160 5.66 -18.44 -4.33
N MET A 161 5.88 -18.18 -5.61
CA MET A 161 6.12 -19.21 -6.63
C MET A 161 7.49 -19.87 -6.41
N MET A 162 8.56 -19.08 -6.30
CA MET A 162 9.91 -19.59 -6.16
C MET A 162 10.12 -20.35 -4.84
N GLU A 163 9.43 -20.00 -3.77
CA GLU A 163 9.46 -20.73 -2.50
C GLU A 163 9.03 -22.20 -2.67
N LYS A 164 8.15 -22.48 -3.65
CA LYS A 164 7.68 -23.82 -3.96
C LYS A 164 8.56 -24.54 -4.97
N GLU A 165 9.01 -23.84 -6.00
CA GLU A 165 9.69 -24.42 -7.16
C GLU A 165 11.23 -24.46 -7.01
N ALA A 166 11.81 -23.45 -6.35
CA ALA A 166 13.25 -23.28 -6.21
C ALA A 166 13.61 -22.63 -4.86
N PRO A 167 13.30 -23.25 -3.71
CA PRO A 167 13.46 -22.66 -2.38
C PRO A 167 14.91 -22.26 -2.08
N ASP A 168 15.89 -22.97 -2.62
CA ASP A 168 17.32 -22.67 -2.42
C ASP A 168 17.76 -21.36 -3.12
N ALA A 169 17.08 -20.97 -4.20
CA ALA A 169 17.41 -19.77 -4.97
C ALA A 169 16.72 -18.49 -4.46
N ILE A 170 15.75 -18.61 -3.57
CA ILE A 170 14.93 -17.46 -3.12
C ILE A 170 15.77 -16.36 -2.44
N SER A 171 16.79 -16.74 -1.69
CA SER A 171 17.68 -15.82 -0.99
C SER A 171 18.66 -15.11 -1.94
N ASP A 172 19.07 -15.76 -3.03
CA ASP A 172 20.03 -15.21 -3.99
C ASP A 172 19.48 -14.00 -4.72
N PHE A 173 18.14 -13.95 -4.90
CA PHE A 173 17.40 -12.89 -5.58
C PHE A 173 16.66 -11.92 -4.63
N MET A 174 16.97 -11.94 -3.34
CA MET A 174 16.34 -11.07 -2.33
C MET A 174 14.82 -11.28 -2.19
N LEU A 175 14.29 -12.42 -2.62
CA LEU A 175 12.85 -12.74 -2.66
C LEU A 175 12.30 -13.30 -1.34
N THR A 176 13.15 -13.55 -0.35
CA THR A 176 12.73 -14.02 0.97
C THR A 176 11.66 -13.09 1.57
N PRO A 177 10.54 -13.64 2.08
CA PRO A 177 9.52 -12.84 2.76
C PRO A 177 10.11 -12.09 3.94
N PHE A 178 9.52 -10.94 4.25
CA PHE A 178 9.90 -10.12 5.40
C PHE A 178 8.67 -9.67 6.16
N GLU A 179 8.82 -9.34 7.42
CA GLU A 179 7.73 -8.82 8.25
C GLU A 179 7.77 -7.30 8.31
N MET A 180 6.60 -6.67 8.27
CA MET A 180 6.46 -5.25 8.52
C MET A 180 5.19 -4.92 9.30
N LYS A 181 5.14 -3.73 9.89
CA LYS A 181 3.94 -3.21 10.52
C LYS A 181 2.88 -2.89 9.47
N VAL A 182 1.69 -3.44 9.66
CA VAL A 182 0.54 -3.25 8.79
C VAL A 182 -0.63 -2.73 9.62
N GLN A 183 -1.39 -1.79 9.08
CA GLN A 183 -2.61 -1.29 9.73
C GLN A 183 -3.62 -2.44 9.92
N GLY A 184 -4.24 -2.52 11.11
CA GLY A 184 -5.28 -3.50 11.43
C GLY A 184 -6.47 -3.42 10.47
N ILE A 185 -7.16 -4.54 10.29
CA ILE A 185 -8.34 -4.60 9.40
C ILE A 185 -9.52 -3.79 9.96
N ASP A 186 -9.65 -3.70 11.27
CA ASP A 186 -10.60 -2.89 12.00
C ASP A 186 -10.42 -1.39 11.70
N ARG A 187 -9.22 -0.88 11.89
CA ARG A 187 -8.88 0.50 11.52
C ARG A 187 -9.07 0.74 10.01
N THR A 188 -8.69 -0.22 9.18
CA THR A 188 -8.86 -0.11 7.73
C THR A 188 -10.35 -0.06 7.35
N LEU A 189 -11.21 -0.84 8.03
CA LEU A 189 -12.65 -0.77 7.84
C LEU A 189 -13.19 0.63 8.19
N ALA A 190 -12.83 1.18 9.35
CA ALA A 190 -13.25 2.52 9.76
C ALA A 190 -12.80 3.59 8.74
N ASP A 191 -11.53 3.59 8.33
CA ASP A 191 -11.01 4.53 7.35
C ASP A 191 -11.74 4.46 6.00
N LYS A 192 -12.12 3.26 5.54
CA LYS A 192 -12.87 3.09 4.27
C LYS A 192 -14.31 3.54 4.38
N VAL A 193 -14.97 3.34 5.52
CA VAL A 193 -16.32 3.86 5.77
C VAL A 193 -16.30 5.38 5.72
N PHE A 194 -15.39 6.03 6.44
CA PHE A 194 -15.24 7.49 6.38
C PHE A 194 -14.94 7.98 4.96
N ALA A 195 -14.06 7.30 4.22
CA ALA A 195 -13.74 7.69 2.84
C ALA A 195 -14.98 7.62 1.90
N VAL A 196 -15.82 6.60 2.05
CA VAL A 196 -17.08 6.50 1.27
C VAL A 196 -18.02 7.64 1.65
N CYS A 197 -18.17 7.95 2.94
CA CYS A 197 -19.00 9.07 3.39
C CYS A 197 -18.44 10.43 2.89
N ASP A 198 -17.13 10.65 2.95
CA ASP A 198 -16.49 11.85 2.44
C ASP A 198 -16.78 12.03 0.94
N TYR A 199 -16.58 10.97 0.14
CA TYR A 199 -16.87 11.02 -1.31
C TYR A 199 -18.35 11.28 -1.61
N TYR A 200 -19.25 10.68 -0.83
CA TYR A 200 -20.69 10.92 -0.97
C TYR A 200 -21.03 12.40 -0.73
N LEU A 201 -20.55 12.98 0.36
CA LEU A 201 -20.76 14.39 0.69
C LEU A 201 -20.14 15.35 -0.32
N GLU A 202 -19.05 14.95 -0.98
CA GLU A 202 -18.40 15.71 -2.04
C GLU A 202 -19.00 15.48 -3.45
N GLY A 203 -20.04 14.65 -3.58
CA GLY A 203 -20.67 14.32 -4.86
C GLY A 203 -19.82 13.47 -5.81
N LYS A 204 -18.76 12.82 -5.30
CA LYS A 204 -17.80 12.02 -6.08
C LYS A 204 -18.25 10.56 -6.22
N VAL A 205 -19.45 10.32 -6.71
CA VAL A 205 -20.12 8.99 -6.71
C VAL A 205 -19.43 7.90 -7.53
N THR A 206 -18.54 8.23 -8.46
CA THR A 206 -17.87 7.23 -9.33
C THR A 206 -16.65 6.56 -8.72
N LYS A 207 -16.14 7.03 -7.57
CA LYS A 207 -14.92 6.51 -6.94
C LYS A 207 -15.16 5.45 -5.84
N HIS A 208 -16.41 5.05 -5.60
CA HIS A 208 -16.79 4.26 -4.43
C HIS A 208 -16.62 2.75 -4.57
N SER A 209 -16.69 2.21 -5.79
CA SER A 209 -16.81 0.76 -6.01
C SER A 209 -15.72 -0.09 -5.32
N ARG A 210 -14.46 0.38 -5.35
CA ARG A 210 -13.35 -0.33 -4.69
C ARG A 210 -13.48 -0.30 -3.17
N HIS A 211 -13.85 0.83 -2.58
CA HIS A 211 -14.04 0.95 -1.14
C HIS A 211 -15.23 0.13 -0.65
N LEU A 212 -16.35 0.14 -1.37
CA LEU A 212 -17.53 -0.69 -1.04
C LEU A 212 -17.21 -2.19 -1.10
N TYR A 213 -16.45 -2.63 -2.12
CA TYR A 213 -15.98 -4.01 -2.18
C TYR A 213 -15.10 -4.37 -0.98
N ASP A 214 -14.16 -3.49 -0.61
CA ASP A 214 -13.27 -3.72 0.54
C ASP A 214 -14.06 -3.75 1.85
N ILE A 215 -15.02 -2.84 2.05
CA ILE A 215 -15.92 -2.83 3.21
C ILE A 215 -16.72 -4.15 3.28
N TYR A 216 -17.31 -4.58 2.16
CA TYR A 216 -18.02 -5.85 2.08
C TYR A 216 -17.18 -7.05 2.53
N LYS A 217 -15.88 -7.04 2.18
CA LYS A 217 -14.93 -8.11 2.58
C LYS A 217 -14.48 -8.00 4.03
N LEU A 218 -14.35 -6.79 4.56
CA LEU A 218 -13.87 -6.55 5.92
C LEU A 218 -14.96 -6.71 6.97
N LEU A 219 -16.20 -6.30 6.66
CA LEU A 219 -17.31 -6.26 7.60
C LEU A 219 -17.54 -7.56 8.37
N PRO A 220 -17.55 -8.77 7.75
CA PRO A 220 -17.71 -10.02 8.45
C PRO A 220 -16.51 -10.44 9.30
N LEU A 221 -15.34 -9.82 9.10
CA LEU A 221 -14.09 -10.16 9.78
C LEU A 221 -13.82 -9.27 11.00
N VAL A 222 -14.48 -8.12 11.09
CA VAL A 222 -14.29 -7.15 12.16
C VAL A 222 -15.47 -7.21 13.12
N PRO A 223 -15.28 -7.62 14.39
CA PRO A 223 -16.33 -7.61 15.37
C PRO A 223 -16.89 -6.20 15.61
N GLN A 224 -18.21 -6.06 15.56
CA GLN A 224 -18.92 -4.78 15.81
C GLN A 224 -19.19 -4.60 17.30
N ASN A 225 -18.15 -4.66 18.13
CA ASN A 225 -18.19 -4.55 19.58
C ASN A 225 -17.88 -3.13 20.09
N GLU A 226 -17.80 -2.95 21.42
CA GLU A 226 -17.48 -1.65 22.02
C GLU A 226 -16.08 -1.17 21.63
N ASP A 227 -15.08 -2.06 21.57
CA ASP A 227 -13.70 -1.69 21.17
C ASP A 227 -13.66 -1.10 19.76
N PHE A 228 -14.45 -1.67 18.83
CA PHE A 228 -14.57 -1.12 17.47
C PHE A 228 -15.28 0.24 17.47
N LYS A 229 -16.29 0.44 18.32
CA LYS A 229 -16.94 1.75 18.44
C LYS A 229 -15.99 2.81 18.98
N GLU A 230 -15.19 2.47 20.00
CA GLU A 230 -14.15 3.36 20.52
C GLU A 230 -13.14 3.73 19.44
N LEU A 231 -12.66 2.75 18.67
CA LEU A 231 -11.77 2.97 17.53
C LEU A 231 -12.40 3.91 16.48
N VAL A 232 -13.68 3.73 16.13
CA VAL A 232 -14.37 4.62 15.20
C VAL A 232 -14.46 6.06 15.74
N HIS A 233 -14.68 6.23 17.05
CA HIS A 233 -14.68 7.55 17.68
C HIS A 233 -13.29 8.21 17.60
N GLU A 234 -12.22 7.49 17.92
CA GLU A 234 -10.86 7.99 17.80
C GLU A 234 -10.51 8.39 16.36
N VAL A 235 -10.87 7.55 15.40
CA VAL A 235 -10.66 7.84 13.96
C VAL A 235 -11.42 9.11 13.57
N ARG A 236 -12.66 9.25 14.00
CA ARG A 236 -13.49 10.45 13.74
C ARG A 236 -12.84 11.70 14.32
N GLU A 237 -12.39 11.65 15.57
CA GLU A 237 -11.73 12.79 16.22
C GLU A 237 -10.50 13.24 15.44
N VAL A 238 -9.60 12.31 15.12
CA VAL A 238 -8.40 12.62 14.31
C VAL A 238 -8.76 13.24 12.97
N ARG A 239 -9.76 12.68 12.27
CA ARG A 239 -10.20 13.15 10.94
C ARG A 239 -10.94 14.49 11.01
N SER A 240 -11.62 14.82 12.10
CA SER A 240 -12.37 16.08 12.25
C SER A 240 -11.48 17.33 12.18
N HIS A 241 -10.20 17.18 12.48
CA HIS A 241 -9.21 18.26 12.34
C HIS A 241 -8.74 18.48 10.88
N SER A 242 -9.22 17.69 9.93
CA SER A 242 -8.83 17.80 8.52
C SER A 242 -9.99 18.35 7.68
N SER A 243 -9.73 19.42 6.93
CA SER A 243 -10.70 20.02 6.00
C SER A 243 -11.09 19.12 4.82
N ILE A 244 -10.35 18.03 4.59
CA ILE A 244 -10.61 17.07 3.51
C ILE A 244 -11.43 15.84 3.98
N CYS A 245 -11.93 15.87 5.22
CA CYS A 245 -12.71 14.78 5.80
C CYS A 245 -14.06 15.30 6.32
N PRO A 246 -14.97 15.74 5.45
CA PRO A 246 -16.22 16.37 5.85
C PRO A 246 -17.13 15.46 6.67
N SER A 247 -17.10 14.15 6.43
CA SER A 247 -17.94 13.18 7.18
C SER A 247 -17.57 13.10 8.66
N ALA A 248 -16.31 13.35 9.02
CA ALA A 248 -15.90 13.33 10.42
C ALA A 248 -16.40 14.55 11.22
N ALA A 249 -16.61 15.68 10.55
CA ALA A 249 -17.14 16.92 11.12
C ALA A 249 -18.70 16.98 11.10
N ALA A 250 -19.37 16.15 10.26
CA ALA A 250 -20.82 16.10 10.18
C ALA A 250 -21.44 15.58 11.49
N GLU A 251 -22.62 16.08 11.85
CA GLU A 251 -23.41 15.50 12.92
C GLU A 251 -23.82 14.06 12.55
N VAL A 252 -23.89 13.16 13.53
CA VAL A 252 -24.13 11.72 13.32
C VAL A 252 -25.40 11.45 12.51
N ASP A 253 -26.42 12.26 12.71
CA ASP A 253 -27.73 12.09 12.06
C ASP A 253 -27.75 12.42 10.57
N THR A 254 -26.77 13.18 10.07
CA THR A 254 -26.63 13.52 8.65
C THR A 254 -25.75 12.55 7.88
N ALA A 255 -24.89 11.79 8.58
CA ALA A 255 -24.00 10.81 7.97
C ALA A 255 -24.67 9.45 7.67
N ILE A 256 -25.87 9.20 8.25
CA ILE A 256 -26.60 7.91 8.19
C ILE A 256 -27.97 8.07 7.48
N ALA A 257 -28.38 9.26 7.14
CA ALA A 257 -29.65 9.47 6.41
C ALA A 257 -29.51 8.95 4.97
N PRO A 258 -30.47 8.14 4.48
CA PRO A 258 -30.44 7.56 3.14
C PRO A 258 -30.55 8.60 2.03
#